data_8599edc18de832028f396dcdec327f91
#
_entry.id   8599edc18de832028f396dcdec327f91
#
_cell.length_a   1.000
_cell.length_b   1.000
_cell.length_c   1.000
_cell.angle_alpha   90.00
_cell.angle_beta   90.00
_cell.angle_gamma   90.00
#
_symmetry.space_group_name_H-M   'P 1'
#
loop_
_entity.id
_entity.type
_entity.pdbx_description
1 polymer ?
#
loop_
_entity_poly.entity_id
_entity_poly.type
_entity_poly.pdbx_seq_one_letter_code
_entity_poly.pdbx_strand_id
1 'polypeptide(L)'
;MNFNSLRKEIISNNTSVKELVNDIFAKIEHKDIEIKSYICTTKDKAIAQAENIDKLIQNKEKLPPLAGMPIAIKDNICTKGVATTCASKMLKSFIAPYESTASSKLLSSGGICLGKTNLDEFAMGSSTETSFFGVTSNPWDINRVPGGSS
;
A
#
# COMPACT_ATOMS: atom_id res chain seq x y z
N MET A 1 -15.35 2.04 6.91
CA MET A 1 -15.76 2.02 5.48
C MET A 1 -15.36 0.66 4.92
N ASN A 2 -16.25 -0.02 4.21
CA ASN A 2 -15.92 -1.32 3.56
C ASN A 2 -15.71 -1.11 2.05
N PHE A 3 -15.20 -2.14 1.36
CA PHE A 3 -14.92 -2.11 -0.08
C PHE A 3 -16.12 -1.62 -0.92
N ASN A 4 -17.29 -2.16 -0.66
CA ASN A 4 -18.49 -1.85 -1.46
C ASN A 4 -18.97 -0.41 -1.26
N SER A 5 -18.90 0.11 -0.03
CA SER A 5 -19.27 1.50 0.25
C SER A 5 -18.28 2.48 -0.39
N LEU A 6 -16.99 2.23 -0.26
CA LEU A 6 -15.95 3.06 -0.89
C LEU A 6 -16.10 3.06 -2.43
N ARG A 7 -16.31 1.88 -3.03
CA ARG A 7 -16.53 1.77 -4.48
C ARG A 7 -17.76 2.56 -4.94
N LYS A 8 -18.87 2.53 -4.19
CA LYS A 8 -20.04 3.32 -4.51
C LYS A 8 -19.77 4.82 -4.48
N GLU A 9 -19.05 5.30 -3.48
CA GLU A 9 -18.67 6.71 -3.36
C GLU A 9 -17.80 7.17 -4.53
N ILE A 10 -16.80 6.37 -4.91
CA ILE A 10 -15.93 6.64 -6.05
C ILE A 10 -16.76 6.68 -7.36
N ILE A 11 -17.61 5.67 -7.62
CA ILE A 11 -18.42 5.60 -8.85
C ILE A 11 -19.44 6.75 -8.92
N SER A 12 -20.02 7.14 -7.80
CA SER A 12 -20.98 8.27 -7.74
C SER A 12 -20.29 9.64 -7.86
N ASN A 13 -18.98 9.68 -7.97
CA ASN A 13 -18.16 10.91 -8.04
C ASN A 13 -18.40 11.87 -6.86
N ASN A 14 -18.75 11.32 -5.70
CA ASN A 14 -18.94 12.11 -4.47
C ASN A 14 -17.60 12.50 -3.83
N THR A 15 -16.54 11.75 -4.12
CA THR A 15 -15.19 11.98 -3.62
C THR A 15 -14.19 11.71 -4.74
N SER A 16 -13.25 12.61 -4.96
CA SER A 16 -12.13 12.39 -5.86
C SER A 16 -11.21 11.31 -5.29
N VAL A 17 -10.75 10.40 -6.15
CA VAL A 17 -9.80 9.35 -5.75
C VAL A 17 -8.49 9.98 -5.28
N LYS A 18 -8.08 11.09 -5.90
CA LYS A 18 -6.90 11.86 -5.49
C LYS A 18 -7.05 12.42 -4.06
N GLU A 19 -8.20 12.99 -3.71
CA GLU A 19 -8.48 13.48 -2.36
C GLU A 19 -8.43 12.33 -1.35
N LEU A 20 -9.10 11.22 -1.64
CA LEU A 20 -9.06 10.02 -0.82
C LEU A 20 -7.62 9.55 -0.55
N VAL A 21 -6.80 9.49 -1.58
CA VAL A 21 -5.39 9.05 -1.47
C VAL A 21 -4.58 10.03 -0.62
N ASN A 22 -4.78 11.34 -0.80
CA ASN A 22 -4.12 12.35 0.04
C ASN A 22 -4.51 12.24 1.51
N ASP A 23 -5.79 12.04 1.81
CA ASP A 23 -6.28 11.84 3.19
C ASP A 23 -5.69 10.59 3.83
N ILE A 24 -5.52 9.52 3.05
CA ILE A 24 -4.86 8.30 3.54
C ILE A 24 -3.40 8.57 3.85
N PHE A 25 -2.66 9.26 2.96
CA PHE A 25 -1.26 9.59 3.22
C PHE A 25 -1.10 10.53 4.42
N ALA A 26 -1.97 11.50 4.61
CA ALA A 26 -1.95 12.32 5.81
C ALA A 26 -2.11 11.49 7.10
N LYS A 27 -2.97 10.47 7.07
CA LYS A 27 -3.12 9.52 8.19
C LYS A 27 -1.90 8.64 8.39
N ILE A 28 -1.27 8.15 7.31
CA ILE A 28 -0.04 7.36 7.36
C ILE A 28 1.07 8.22 7.98
N GLU A 29 1.31 9.41 7.45
CA GLU A 29 2.34 10.34 7.92
C GLU A 29 2.20 10.67 9.41
N HIS A 30 0.97 10.72 9.93
CA HIS A 30 0.72 11.01 11.34
C HIS A 30 0.84 9.76 12.24
N LYS A 31 0.28 8.62 11.82
CA LYS A 31 0.13 7.44 12.68
C LYS A 31 1.27 6.43 12.54
N ASP A 32 1.87 6.33 11.35
CA ASP A 32 2.84 5.29 11.06
C ASP A 32 4.22 5.57 11.69
N ILE A 33 4.46 6.79 12.18
CA ILE A 33 5.63 7.13 13.00
C ILE A 33 5.74 6.20 14.21
N GLU A 34 4.62 5.94 14.86
CA GLU A 34 4.54 5.07 16.04
C GLU A 34 4.33 3.60 15.65
N ILE A 35 3.47 3.33 14.66
CA ILE A 35 3.08 1.97 14.28
C ILE A 35 4.18 1.28 13.46
N LYS A 36 4.83 1.99 12.53
CA LYS A 36 5.88 1.46 11.62
C LYS A 36 5.40 0.30 10.75
N SER A 37 4.20 0.43 10.20
CA SER A 37 3.62 -0.59 9.33
C SER A 37 4.16 -0.55 7.91
N TYR A 38 4.70 0.60 7.45
CA TYR A 38 5.30 0.75 6.13
C TYR A 38 6.83 0.83 6.20
N ILE A 39 7.53 0.07 5.35
CA ILE A 39 8.96 0.23 5.09
C ILE A 39 9.20 1.43 4.18
N CYS A 40 8.37 1.57 3.15
CA CYS A 40 8.37 2.76 2.30
C CYS A 40 6.96 3.03 1.76
N THR A 41 6.68 4.29 1.49
CA THR A 41 5.45 4.73 0.83
C THR A 41 5.72 5.08 -0.64
N THR A 42 4.67 5.04 -1.47
CA THR A 42 4.75 5.33 -2.90
C THR A 42 3.82 6.50 -3.27
N LYS A 43 3.84 7.57 -2.47
CA LYS A 43 2.90 8.69 -2.54
C LYS A 43 2.74 9.28 -3.95
N ASP A 44 3.85 9.64 -4.60
CA ASP A 44 3.79 10.25 -5.93
C ASP A 44 3.18 9.32 -6.99
N LYS A 45 3.56 8.02 -6.95
CA LYS A 45 2.97 7.00 -7.83
C LYS A 45 1.49 6.80 -7.54
N ALA A 46 1.09 6.77 -6.27
CA ALA A 46 -0.29 6.61 -5.85
C ALA A 46 -1.16 7.79 -6.30
N ILE A 47 -0.67 9.02 -6.17
CA ILE A 47 -1.37 10.22 -6.64
C ILE A 47 -1.53 10.18 -8.17
N ALA A 48 -0.50 9.83 -8.93
CA ALA A 48 -0.59 9.70 -10.38
C ALA A 48 -1.61 8.62 -10.81
N GLN A 49 -1.64 7.48 -10.10
CA GLN A 49 -2.65 6.44 -10.32
C GLN A 49 -4.07 6.95 -10.01
N ALA A 50 -4.24 7.68 -8.91
CA ALA A 50 -5.51 8.27 -8.51
C ALA A 50 -6.04 9.26 -9.55
N GLU A 51 -5.19 10.16 -10.04
CA GLU A 51 -5.53 11.11 -11.09
C GLU A 51 -5.98 10.42 -12.39
N ASN A 52 -5.36 9.28 -12.73
CA ASN A 52 -5.79 8.51 -13.89
C ASN A 52 -7.18 7.92 -13.70
N ILE A 53 -7.51 7.42 -12.50
CA ILE A 53 -8.87 6.92 -12.20
C ILE A 53 -9.89 8.06 -12.23
N ASP A 54 -9.57 9.22 -11.65
CA ASP A 54 -10.45 10.40 -11.70
C ASP A 54 -10.75 10.82 -13.14
N LYS A 55 -9.76 10.78 -14.05
CA LYS A 55 -9.96 11.03 -15.48
C LYS A 55 -10.92 10.03 -16.13
N LEU A 56 -10.78 8.73 -15.84
CA LEU A 56 -11.69 7.71 -16.34
C LEU A 56 -13.14 7.96 -15.89
N ILE A 57 -13.32 8.40 -14.63
CA ILE A 57 -14.63 8.73 -14.06
C ILE A 57 -15.23 9.95 -14.80
N GLN A 58 -14.46 11.01 -14.96
CA GLN A 58 -14.87 12.23 -15.65
C GLN A 58 -15.28 11.97 -17.11
N ASN A 59 -14.53 11.11 -17.80
CA ASN A 59 -14.80 10.70 -19.18
C ASN A 59 -15.93 9.67 -19.31
N LYS A 60 -16.52 9.21 -18.18
CA LYS A 60 -17.54 8.15 -18.16
C LYS A 60 -17.06 6.84 -18.80
N GLU A 61 -15.78 6.57 -18.70
CA GLU A 61 -15.17 5.34 -19.20
C GLU A 61 -15.47 4.14 -18.28
N LYS A 62 -15.33 2.93 -18.83
CA LYS A 62 -15.52 1.69 -18.04
C LYS A 62 -14.42 1.57 -16.99
N LEU A 63 -14.81 1.60 -15.73
CA LEU A 63 -13.88 1.48 -14.61
C LEU A 63 -13.45 0.03 -14.38
N PRO A 64 -12.14 -0.21 -14.13
CA PRO A 64 -11.67 -1.53 -13.76
C PRO A 64 -12.22 -1.95 -12.37
N PRO A 65 -12.17 -3.26 -12.04
CA PRO A 65 -12.82 -3.80 -10.83
C PRO A 65 -12.38 -3.17 -9.51
N LEU A 66 -11.11 -2.80 -9.40
CA LEU A 66 -10.50 -2.20 -8.19
C LEU A 66 -10.21 -0.70 -8.35
N ALA A 67 -10.89 -0.03 -9.30
CA ALA A 67 -10.66 1.39 -9.56
C ALA A 67 -10.66 2.23 -8.28
N GLY A 68 -9.55 2.89 -7.99
CA GLY A 68 -9.38 3.78 -6.86
C GLY A 68 -9.21 3.09 -5.49
N MET A 69 -9.14 1.75 -5.46
CA MET A 69 -8.95 1.04 -4.19
C MET A 69 -7.52 1.17 -3.66
N PRO A 70 -7.33 1.69 -2.43
CA PRO A 70 -6.02 1.77 -1.81
C PRO A 70 -5.53 0.37 -1.40
N ILE A 71 -4.29 0.05 -1.75
CA ILE A 71 -3.68 -1.26 -1.51
C ILE A 71 -2.29 -1.05 -0.89
N ALA A 72 -2.01 -1.77 0.19
CA ALA A 72 -0.66 -1.94 0.72
C ALA A 72 -0.10 -3.29 0.25
N ILE A 73 1.15 -3.30 -0.19
CA ILE A 73 1.81 -4.50 -0.74
C ILE A 73 2.93 -4.92 0.21
N LYS A 74 2.91 -6.18 0.64
CA LYS A 74 3.96 -6.73 1.51
C LYS A 74 5.34 -6.62 0.84
N ASP A 75 6.37 -6.26 1.61
CA ASP A 75 7.69 -5.91 1.04
C ASP A 75 8.54 -7.10 0.57
N ASN A 76 7.99 -8.30 0.57
CA ASN A 76 8.55 -9.46 -0.16
C ASN A 76 7.93 -9.66 -1.55
N ILE A 77 6.97 -8.83 -1.96
CA ILE A 77 6.32 -8.89 -3.26
C ILE A 77 6.96 -7.84 -4.18
N CYS A 78 7.62 -8.29 -5.26
CA CYS A 78 8.26 -7.40 -6.21
C CYS A 78 7.26 -6.42 -6.83
N THR A 79 7.57 -5.13 -6.68
CA THR A 79 6.80 -4.03 -7.24
C THR A 79 7.75 -3.18 -8.07
N LYS A 80 7.56 -3.16 -9.39
CA LYS A 80 8.52 -2.58 -10.35
C LYS A 80 8.88 -1.13 -10.03
N GLY A 81 10.19 -0.88 -9.94
CA GLY A 81 10.73 0.45 -9.64
C GLY A 81 10.44 0.93 -8.22
N VAL A 82 10.18 -0.01 -7.29
CA VAL A 82 10.01 0.27 -5.85
C VAL A 82 10.96 -0.64 -5.08
N ALA A 83 11.49 -0.15 -3.96
CA ALA A 83 12.30 -0.97 -3.07
C ALA A 83 11.51 -2.21 -2.64
N THR A 84 12.17 -3.37 -2.68
CA THR A 84 11.60 -4.65 -2.24
C THR A 84 12.66 -5.39 -1.45
N THR A 85 12.63 -5.18 -0.14
CA THR A 85 13.76 -5.49 0.73
C THR A 85 13.61 -6.79 1.50
N CYS A 86 12.42 -7.40 1.51
CA CYS A 86 12.09 -8.51 2.39
C CYS A 86 12.38 -8.21 3.87
N ALA A 87 12.31 -6.94 4.29
CA ALA A 87 12.68 -6.43 5.60
C ALA A 87 14.13 -6.76 6.00
N SER A 88 15.02 -7.04 5.04
CA SER A 88 16.42 -7.41 5.25
C SER A 88 17.37 -6.26 4.95
N LYS A 89 18.39 -6.10 5.80
CA LYS A 89 19.52 -5.19 5.56
C LYS A 89 20.24 -5.52 4.26
N MET A 90 20.32 -6.80 3.91
CA MET A 90 20.99 -7.27 2.70
C MET A 90 20.37 -6.69 1.43
N LEU A 91 19.03 -6.57 1.41
CA LEU A 91 18.29 -6.09 0.24
C LEU A 91 17.81 -4.63 0.37
N LYS A 92 18.26 -3.87 1.36
CA LYS A 92 17.75 -2.51 1.62
C LYS A 92 17.81 -1.56 0.41
N SER A 93 18.73 -1.79 -0.52
CA SER A 93 18.91 -0.98 -1.72
C SER A 93 18.39 -1.66 -2.99
N PHE A 94 17.74 -2.82 -2.86
CA PHE A 94 17.25 -3.55 -4.02
C PHE A 94 15.95 -2.92 -4.53
N ILE A 95 16.00 -2.39 -5.75
CA ILE A 95 14.84 -1.90 -6.49
C ILE A 95 14.39 -2.99 -7.44
N ALA A 96 13.15 -3.44 -7.31
CA ALA A 96 12.62 -4.52 -8.14
C ALA A 96 12.59 -4.12 -9.63
N PRO A 97 13.27 -4.86 -10.53
CA PRO A 97 13.30 -4.54 -11.96
C PRO A 97 12.04 -5.01 -12.70
N TYR A 98 11.20 -5.82 -12.07
CA TYR A 98 9.97 -6.37 -12.63
C TYR A 98 8.81 -6.29 -11.64
N GLU A 99 7.60 -6.43 -12.17
CA GLU A 99 6.36 -6.52 -11.39
C GLU A 99 6.04 -7.98 -11.11
N SER A 100 5.68 -8.33 -9.87
CA SER A 100 5.17 -9.67 -9.58
C SER A 100 3.81 -9.89 -10.26
N THR A 101 3.45 -11.14 -10.51
CA THR A 101 2.14 -11.46 -11.08
C THR A 101 0.98 -10.97 -10.20
N ALA A 102 1.13 -11.06 -8.88
CA ALA A 102 0.09 -10.62 -7.94
C ALA A 102 -0.09 -9.10 -7.97
N SER A 103 0.98 -8.33 -7.81
CA SER A 103 0.92 -6.87 -7.85
C SER A 103 0.49 -6.35 -9.23
N SER A 104 0.98 -6.97 -10.32
CA SER A 104 0.56 -6.64 -11.69
C SER A 104 -0.95 -6.76 -11.87
N LYS A 105 -1.57 -7.86 -11.39
CA LYS A 105 -3.02 -8.06 -11.46
C LYS A 105 -3.79 -7.04 -10.63
N LEU A 106 -3.33 -6.72 -9.43
CA LEU A 106 -3.96 -5.72 -8.56
C LEU A 106 -3.92 -4.33 -9.20
N LEU A 107 -2.76 -3.91 -9.68
CA LEU A 107 -2.56 -2.59 -10.29
C LEU A 107 -3.30 -2.45 -11.63
N SER A 108 -3.25 -3.47 -12.50
CA SER A 108 -4.00 -3.47 -13.76
C SER A 108 -5.53 -3.48 -13.55
N SER A 109 -5.98 -3.98 -12.40
CA SER A 109 -7.38 -3.90 -11.99
C SER A 109 -7.78 -2.53 -11.40
N GLY A 110 -6.87 -1.55 -11.40
CA GLY A 110 -7.14 -0.17 -10.94
C GLY A 110 -6.86 0.09 -9.46
N GLY A 111 -6.20 -0.85 -8.79
CA GLY A 111 -5.74 -0.66 -7.41
C GLY A 111 -4.63 0.39 -7.32
N ILE A 112 -4.59 1.11 -6.23
CA ILE A 112 -3.61 2.17 -5.96
C ILE A 112 -2.64 1.70 -4.89
N CYS A 113 -1.37 1.52 -5.27
CA CYS A 113 -0.34 1.11 -4.33
C CYS A 113 0.04 2.27 -3.40
N LEU A 114 -0.20 2.12 -2.11
CA LEU A 114 0.18 3.10 -1.08
C LEU A 114 1.64 2.96 -0.65
N GLY A 115 2.20 1.75 -0.74
CA GLY A 115 3.55 1.47 -0.28
C GLY A 115 3.78 0.00 0.04
N LYS A 116 4.94 -0.26 0.64
CA LYS A 116 5.42 -1.60 1.01
C LYS A 116 5.34 -1.78 2.52
N THR A 117 4.60 -2.80 2.95
CA THR A 117 4.42 -3.07 4.38
C THR A 117 5.58 -3.84 4.97
N ASN A 118 5.85 -3.56 6.24
CA ASN A 118 6.85 -4.24 7.03
C ASN A 118 6.49 -5.72 7.23
N LEU A 119 7.50 -6.52 7.54
CA LEU A 119 7.37 -7.97 7.76
C LEU A 119 8.56 -8.48 8.58
N ASP A 120 8.49 -9.71 9.06
CA ASP A 120 9.67 -10.44 9.54
C ASP A 120 10.66 -10.66 8.38
N GLU A 121 11.97 -10.61 8.67
CA GLU A 121 13.01 -10.77 7.64
C GLU A 121 12.78 -12.05 6.82
N PHE A 122 12.73 -11.90 5.49
CA PHE A 122 12.39 -12.95 4.51
C PHE A 122 11.07 -13.70 4.80
N ALA A 123 10.13 -13.05 5.49
CA ALA A 123 8.85 -13.63 5.91
C ALA A 123 8.98 -14.82 6.87
N MET A 124 10.07 -14.90 7.63
CA MET A 124 10.37 -15.97 8.57
C MET A 124 10.12 -15.51 10.01
N GLY A 125 8.85 -15.41 10.39
CA GLY A 125 8.43 -14.98 11.73
C GLY A 125 6.93 -14.73 11.83
N SER A 126 6.49 -14.18 12.96
CA SER A 126 5.07 -13.96 13.27
C SER A 126 4.77 -12.66 14.00
N SER A 127 5.75 -11.73 14.09
CA SER A 127 5.66 -10.56 14.97
C SER A 127 6.33 -9.29 14.42
N THR A 128 6.99 -9.37 13.25
CA THR A 128 7.87 -8.35 12.68
C THR A 128 9.15 -8.05 13.50
N GLU A 129 9.46 -8.84 14.53
CA GLU A 129 10.61 -8.61 15.42
C GLU A 129 11.95 -8.68 14.70
N THR A 130 12.05 -9.48 13.64
CA THR A 130 13.28 -9.69 12.89
C THR A 130 13.51 -8.66 11.79
N SER A 131 12.59 -7.72 11.60
CA SER A 131 12.73 -6.67 10.58
C SER A 131 13.91 -5.75 10.83
N PHE A 132 14.76 -5.57 9.82
CA PHE A 132 15.84 -4.57 9.85
C PHE A 132 15.33 -3.13 10.01
N PHE A 133 14.11 -2.85 9.58
CA PHE A 133 13.51 -1.51 9.63
C PHE A 133 12.81 -1.20 10.96
N GLY A 134 12.86 -2.13 11.90
CA GLY A 134 12.25 -2.02 13.21
C GLY A 134 10.93 -2.77 13.32
N VAL A 135 10.48 -2.91 14.56
CA VAL A 135 9.27 -3.67 14.89
C VAL A 135 8.02 -2.84 14.60
N THR A 136 7.00 -3.48 14.03
CA THR A 136 5.68 -2.88 13.88
C THR A 136 4.87 -3.07 15.16
N SER A 137 4.22 -2.03 15.62
CA SER A 137 3.32 -2.08 16.79
C SER A 137 1.89 -2.38 16.37
N ASN A 138 1.13 -3.03 17.26
CA ASN A 138 -0.30 -3.23 17.04
C ASN A 138 -1.06 -1.90 17.26
N PRO A 139 -1.84 -1.40 16.30
CA PRO A 139 -2.53 -0.13 16.44
C PRO A 139 -3.65 -0.12 17.50
N TRP A 140 -4.09 -1.28 17.99
CA TRP A 140 -5.06 -1.40 19.08
C TRP A 140 -4.42 -1.38 20.46
N ASP A 141 -3.15 -1.82 20.57
CA ASP A 141 -2.35 -1.80 21.78
C ASP A 141 -0.88 -1.82 21.38
N ILE A 142 -0.21 -0.69 21.46
CA ILE A 142 1.18 -0.49 21.01
C ILE A 142 2.21 -1.38 21.73
N ASN A 143 1.84 -1.97 22.88
CA ASN A 143 2.68 -2.92 23.61
C ASN A 143 2.54 -4.36 23.11
N ARG A 144 1.74 -4.58 22.07
CA ARG A 144 1.51 -5.89 21.48
C ARG A 144 2.03 -5.98 20.06
N VAL A 145 2.32 -7.21 19.64
CA VAL A 145 2.68 -7.51 18.26
C VAL A 145 1.46 -7.37 17.33
N PRO A 146 1.65 -6.96 16.09
CA PRO A 146 0.55 -6.84 15.12
C PRO A 146 0.10 -8.19 14.56
N GLY A 147 0.90 -9.22 14.75
CA GLY A 147 0.90 -10.48 14.03
C GLY A 147 2.07 -10.53 13.05
N GLY A 148 2.12 -11.51 12.20
CA GLY A 148 3.20 -11.70 11.21
C GLY A 148 2.89 -12.86 10.25
N SER A 149 3.78 -13.00 9.24
CA SER A 149 5.03 -12.24 9.06
C SER A 149 4.82 -10.77 8.59
N SER A 150 3.61 -10.34 8.26
CA SER A 150 3.27 -8.95 7.93
C SER A 150 1.90 -8.65 8.49
#